data_bf983c60950bb77adfe4d44ee618869a
#
_entry.id   bf983c60950bb77adfe4d44ee618869a
#
_cell.length_a   1.000
_cell.length_b   1.000
_cell.length_c   1.000
_cell.angle_alpha   90.00
_cell.angle_beta   90.00
_cell.angle_gamma   90.00
#
_symmetry.space_group_name_H-M   'P 1'
#
loop_
_entity.id
_entity.type
_entity.pdbx_description
1 polymer ?
#
loop_
_entity_poly.entity_id
_entity_poly.type
_entity_poly.pdbx_seq_one_letter_code
_entity_poly.pdbx_strand_id
1 'polypeptide(L)'
;MNILVTGANGQLGEEIKRKVNEIGNGHPDHDSSEANYYIFTDRDELDITDEKAVDKFVKENFVNVIVNCAAYTNVDKAQEDRDLAYSLNALGPLNLALAAKAVGAVLIHISTDYVFGGTYNTPLPPIEQTDPAFVPADKDKNFYGYSKMVGEDLIQQSGCKYLIFRTSWLYSSHHKNFVKTMYNLKKKGASPKVVYDQVGSPTSAENLADFLVWIIESNTSETRYLSKQGVYNFANNGVASWYDLTMGVYGDNSAIVNPCRSEEYPSPVKRPNYSVLDVSLTEKTFDYDIHYWRFALNNVIYELETQEQ
;
A
#
# COMPACT_ATOMS: atom_id res chain seq x y z
N MET A 1 -17.61 8.09 -12.84
CA MET A 1 -16.40 8.90 -12.56
C MET A 1 -15.21 8.35 -13.36
N ASN A 2 -14.23 9.21 -13.69
CA ASN A 2 -12.96 8.76 -14.27
C ASN A 2 -11.92 8.60 -13.15
N ILE A 3 -11.40 7.40 -12.99
CA ILE A 3 -10.46 7.02 -11.93
C ILE A 3 -9.09 6.72 -12.55
N LEU A 4 -8.07 7.50 -12.19
CA LEU A 4 -6.69 7.25 -12.59
C LEU A 4 -6.00 6.38 -11.54
N VAL A 5 -5.44 5.25 -11.95
CA VAL A 5 -4.61 4.38 -11.11
C VAL A 5 -3.17 4.43 -11.62
N THR A 6 -2.26 5.00 -10.82
CA THR A 6 -0.83 5.05 -11.15
C THR A 6 -0.07 3.90 -10.52
N GLY A 7 1.05 3.48 -11.12
CA GLY A 7 1.79 2.29 -10.67
C GLY A 7 1.00 0.99 -10.88
N ALA A 8 0.26 0.94 -11.99
CA ALA A 8 -0.69 -0.13 -12.31
C ALA A 8 -0.04 -1.51 -12.48
N ASN A 9 1.25 -1.56 -12.82
CA ASN A 9 2.01 -2.82 -12.95
C ASN A 9 2.68 -3.25 -11.63
N GLY A 10 2.43 -2.56 -10.50
CA GLY A 10 2.88 -2.98 -9.17
C GLY A 10 1.91 -3.98 -8.53
N GLN A 11 2.29 -4.58 -7.37
CA GLN A 11 1.46 -5.57 -6.67
C GLN A 11 0.02 -5.09 -6.45
N LEU A 12 -0.15 -3.88 -5.90
CA LEU A 12 -1.47 -3.32 -5.60
C LEU A 12 -2.20 -2.89 -6.88
N GLY A 13 -1.48 -2.29 -7.84
CA GLY A 13 -2.07 -1.86 -9.12
C GLY A 13 -2.66 -3.04 -9.91
N GLU A 14 -1.96 -4.17 -9.96
CA GLU A 14 -2.45 -5.39 -10.61
C GLU A 14 -3.69 -5.97 -9.91
N GLU A 15 -3.72 -5.96 -8.57
CA GLU A 15 -4.89 -6.41 -7.81
C GLU A 15 -6.11 -5.49 -8.03
N ILE A 16 -5.90 -4.16 -8.06
CA ILE A 16 -6.98 -3.22 -8.40
C ILE A 16 -7.49 -3.49 -9.82
N LYS A 17 -6.59 -3.69 -10.78
CA LYS A 17 -6.97 -4.01 -12.16
C LYS A 17 -7.76 -5.31 -12.26
N ARG A 18 -7.33 -6.36 -11.54
CA ARG A 18 -8.06 -7.63 -11.46
C ARG A 18 -9.47 -7.42 -10.90
N LYS A 19 -9.58 -6.72 -9.78
CA LYS A 19 -10.86 -6.45 -9.13
C LYS A 19 -11.81 -5.62 -10.00
N VAL A 20 -11.30 -4.60 -10.66
CA VAL A 20 -12.07 -3.77 -11.61
C VAL A 20 -12.57 -4.60 -12.79
N ASN A 21 -11.77 -5.54 -13.30
CA ASN A 21 -12.20 -6.45 -14.37
C ASN A 21 -13.30 -7.41 -13.91
N GLU A 22 -13.28 -7.87 -12.65
CA GLU A 22 -14.33 -8.72 -12.07
C GLU A 22 -15.69 -8.02 -11.98
N ILE A 23 -15.71 -6.73 -11.64
CA ILE A 23 -16.94 -5.93 -11.54
C ILE A 23 -17.39 -5.33 -12.89
N GLY A 24 -16.55 -5.47 -13.94
CA GLY A 24 -16.76 -4.84 -15.23
C GLY A 24 -16.31 -3.38 -15.25
N ASN A 25 -15.11 -3.12 -15.77
CA ASN A 25 -14.67 -1.74 -16.01
C ASN A 25 -15.69 -1.10 -16.97
N GLY A 26 -16.25 0.05 -16.59
CA GLY A 26 -17.27 0.74 -17.36
C GLY A 26 -16.81 0.96 -18.81
N HIS A 27 -17.13 0.00 -19.67
CA HIS A 27 -16.81 0.09 -21.10
C HIS A 27 -17.68 1.18 -21.70
N PRO A 28 -17.17 2.03 -22.58
CA PRO A 28 -17.96 3.07 -23.24
C PRO A 28 -19.19 2.53 -24.01
N ASP A 29 -19.24 1.21 -24.23
CA ASP A 29 -20.38 0.51 -24.86
C ASP A 29 -21.44 0.02 -23.85
N HIS A 30 -21.21 0.12 -22.53
CA HIS A 30 -22.26 -0.12 -21.53
C HIS A 30 -23.08 1.16 -21.36
N ASP A 31 -24.34 1.09 -21.74
CA ASP A 31 -25.36 2.15 -21.75
C ASP A 31 -25.77 2.64 -20.32
N SER A 32 -24.84 2.56 -19.35
CA SER A 32 -25.02 3.13 -18.02
C SER A 32 -24.17 4.38 -17.86
N SER A 33 -24.81 5.55 -17.99
CA SER A 33 -24.24 6.88 -17.73
C SER A 33 -23.68 7.05 -16.29
N GLU A 34 -23.68 6.00 -15.48
CA GLU A 34 -23.29 5.98 -14.07
C GLU A 34 -22.07 5.09 -13.77
N ALA A 35 -21.55 4.33 -14.74
CA ALA A 35 -20.41 3.43 -14.51
C ALA A 35 -19.10 4.20 -14.25
N ASN A 36 -18.31 3.74 -13.31
CA ASN A 36 -16.96 4.22 -13.08
C ASN A 36 -16.01 3.68 -14.15
N TYR A 37 -15.14 4.54 -14.69
CA TYR A 37 -14.15 4.18 -15.70
C TYR A 37 -12.75 4.31 -15.13
N TYR A 38 -11.98 3.22 -15.14
CA TYR A 38 -10.63 3.16 -14.60
C TYR A 38 -9.57 3.24 -15.70
N ILE A 39 -8.65 4.17 -15.55
CA ILE A 39 -7.50 4.42 -16.42
C ILE A 39 -6.26 3.95 -15.67
N PHE A 40 -5.61 2.91 -16.17
CA PHE A 40 -4.42 2.34 -15.55
C PHE A 40 -3.17 2.86 -16.25
N THR A 41 -2.23 3.40 -15.48
CA THR A 41 -0.95 3.91 -15.99
C THR A 41 0.21 3.41 -15.17
N ASP A 42 1.34 3.21 -15.83
CA ASP A 42 2.64 3.05 -15.20
C ASP A 42 3.59 4.12 -15.71
N ARG A 43 4.87 3.99 -15.40
CA ARG A 43 5.88 5.00 -15.72
C ARG A 43 5.94 5.37 -17.21
N ASP A 44 5.77 4.38 -18.10
CA ASP A 44 5.88 4.58 -19.54
C ASP A 44 4.70 5.39 -20.10
N GLU A 45 3.50 5.26 -19.50
CA GLU A 45 2.31 6.02 -19.89
C GLU A 45 2.22 7.36 -19.15
N LEU A 46 2.63 7.39 -17.87
CA LEU A 46 2.58 8.58 -17.03
C LEU A 46 3.65 8.54 -15.94
N ASP A 47 4.78 9.21 -16.19
CA ASP A 47 5.78 9.45 -15.14
C ASP A 47 5.24 10.48 -14.14
N ILE A 48 4.90 10.04 -12.92
CA ILE A 48 4.37 10.93 -11.88
C ILE A 48 5.35 12.02 -11.44
N THR A 49 6.64 11.90 -11.77
CA THR A 49 7.66 12.91 -11.47
C THR A 49 7.67 14.07 -12.48
N ASP A 50 7.00 13.93 -13.63
CA ASP A 50 6.79 15.02 -14.60
C ASP A 50 5.50 15.78 -14.28
N GLU A 51 5.63 16.90 -13.58
CA GLU A 51 4.52 17.76 -13.18
C GLU A 51 3.61 18.16 -14.37
N LYS A 52 4.21 18.50 -15.52
CA LYS A 52 3.46 18.96 -16.69
C LYS A 52 2.69 17.84 -17.35
N ALA A 53 3.31 16.65 -17.44
CA ALA A 53 2.65 15.45 -17.97
C ALA A 53 1.47 15.06 -17.09
N VAL A 54 1.64 15.07 -15.75
CA VAL A 54 0.58 14.78 -14.78
C VAL A 54 -0.58 15.77 -14.89
N ASP A 55 -0.30 17.07 -14.87
CA ASP A 55 -1.33 18.12 -14.99
C ASP A 55 -2.13 18.00 -16.30
N LYS A 56 -1.44 17.80 -17.41
CA LYS A 56 -2.05 17.60 -18.72
C LYS A 56 -2.93 16.35 -18.74
N PHE A 57 -2.39 15.21 -18.29
CA PHE A 57 -3.09 13.92 -18.30
C PHE A 57 -4.39 13.96 -17.49
N VAL A 58 -4.32 14.51 -16.27
CA VAL A 58 -5.47 14.61 -15.36
C VAL A 58 -6.58 15.47 -15.96
N LYS A 59 -6.24 16.58 -16.63
CA LYS A 59 -7.20 17.46 -17.29
C LYS A 59 -7.83 16.84 -18.54
N GLU A 60 -7.01 16.28 -19.43
CA GLU A 60 -7.47 15.69 -20.70
C GLU A 60 -8.37 14.45 -20.50
N ASN A 61 -8.15 13.70 -19.42
CA ASN A 61 -8.95 12.52 -19.08
C ASN A 61 -10.09 12.81 -18.10
N PHE A 62 -10.35 14.07 -17.75
CA PHE A 62 -11.43 14.46 -16.83
C PHE A 62 -11.44 13.67 -15.53
N VAL A 63 -10.26 13.48 -14.92
CA VAL A 63 -10.06 12.61 -13.77
C VAL A 63 -10.81 13.15 -12.55
N ASN A 64 -11.57 12.31 -11.87
CA ASN A 64 -12.31 12.62 -10.65
C ASN A 64 -11.64 12.04 -9.39
N VAL A 65 -10.95 10.91 -9.53
CA VAL A 65 -10.22 10.23 -8.45
C VAL A 65 -8.87 9.78 -8.98
N ILE A 66 -7.82 9.98 -8.18
CA ILE A 66 -6.48 9.44 -8.44
C ILE A 66 -6.17 8.43 -7.35
N VAL A 67 -5.84 7.19 -7.71
CA VAL A 67 -5.31 6.17 -6.81
C VAL A 67 -3.81 6.02 -7.08
N ASN A 68 -3.00 6.59 -6.19
CA ASN A 68 -1.55 6.54 -6.35
C ASN A 68 -0.94 5.30 -5.68
N CYS A 69 -0.67 4.28 -6.50
CA CYS A 69 0.09 3.08 -6.11
C CYS A 69 1.57 3.16 -6.51
N ALA A 70 1.97 4.18 -7.28
CA ALA A 70 3.36 4.36 -7.70
C ALA A 70 4.23 4.80 -6.52
N ALA A 71 5.35 4.11 -6.30
CA ALA A 71 6.31 4.42 -5.26
C ALA A 71 7.68 3.76 -5.51
N TYR A 72 8.73 4.33 -4.96
CA TYR A 72 9.99 3.64 -4.74
C TYR A 72 9.90 2.80 -3.48
N THR A 73 9.85 1.47 -3.59
CA THR A 73 9.55 0.56 -2.47
C THR A 73 10.75 -0.24 -1.95
N ASN A 74 11.92 -0.12 -2.57
CA ASN A 74 13.11 -0.82 -2.11
C ASN A 74 13.71 -0.10 -0.89
N VAL A 75 13.34 -0.54 0.30
CA VAL A 75 13.73 0.09 1.58
C VAL A 75 15.24 0.22 1.75
N ASP A 76 15.99 -0.87 1.43
CA ASP A 76 17.45 -0.88 1.62
C ASP A 76 18.15 0.01 0.61
N LYS A 77 17.76 -0.05 -0.67
CA LYS A 77 18.35 0.79 -1.72
C LYS A 77 17.95 2.26 -1.62
N ALA A 78 16.83 2.61 -1.01
CA ALA A 78 16.42 4.00 -0.82
C ALA A 78 17.48 4.83 -0.07
N GLN A 79 18.32 4.17 0.74
CA GLN A 79 19.43 4.84 1.44
C GLN A 79 20.55 5.27 0.51
N GLU A 80 20.70 4.59 -0.62
CA GLU A 80 21.69 4.86 -1.67
C GLU A 80 21.07 5.72 -2.79
N ASP A 81 19.87 5.37 -3.24
CA ASP A 81 19.13 6.00 -4.35
C ASP A 81 18.22 7.15 -3.85
N ARG A 82 18.75 8.02 -2.96
CA ARG A 82 17.95 9.03 -2.24
C ARG A 82 17.17 9.96 -3.18
N ASP A 83 17.80 10.44 -4.24
CA ASP A 83 17.18 11.37 -5.18
C ASP A 83 16.00 10.72 -5.91
N LEU A 84 16.15 9.48 -6.35
CA LEU A 84 15.08 8.73 -7.00
C LEU A 84 13.95 8.41 -6.02
N ALA A 85 14.29 7.96 -4.81
CA ALA A 85 13.31 7.68 -3.77
C ALA A 85 12.53 8.95 -3.37
N TYR A 86 13.20 10.10 -3.24
CA TYR A 86 12.55 11.38 -2.96
C TYR A 86 11.66 11.85 -4.11
N SER A 87 12.15 11.75 -5.34
CA SER A 87 11.38 12.13 -6.54
C SER A 87 10.08 11.32 -6.64
N LEU A 88 10.15 9.99 -6.48
CA LEU A 88 8.97 9.12 -6.60
C LEU A 88 8.06 9.14 -5.37
N ASN A 89 8.60 9.25 -4.15
CA ASN A 89 7.81 9.15 -2.91
C ASN A 89 7.34 10.48 -2.35
N ALA A 90 7.95 11.60 -2.76
CA ALA A 90 7.59 12.93 -2.27
C ALA A 90 7.10 13.84 -3.40
N LEU A 91 7.92 14.09 -4.43
CA LEU A 91 7.57 15.03 -5.51
C LEU A 91 6.48 14.47 -6.43
N GLY A 92 6.53 13.18 -6.78
CA GLY A 92 5.47 12.55 -7.59
C GLY A 92 4.08 12.66 -6.94
N PRO A 93 3.90 12.28 -5.66
CA PRO A 93 2.65 12.52 -4.93
C PRO A 93 2.23 13.99 -4.85
N LEU A 94 3.17 14.93 -4.72
CA LEU A 94 2.87 16.36 -4.79
C LEU A 94 2.30 16.77 -6.15
N ASN A 95 2.91 16.32 -7.25
CA ASN A 95 2.43 16.61 -8.61
C ASN A 95 1.00 16.10 -8.80
N LEU A 96 0.72 14.86 -8.35
CA LEU A 96 -0.63 14.30 -8.37
C LEU A 96 -1.61 15.10 -7.52
N ALA A 97 -1.19 15.57 -6.34
CA ALA A 97 -2.01 16.37 -5.44
C ALA A 97 -2.35 17.75 -6.05
N LEU A 98 -1.37 18.41 -6.66
CA LEU A 98 -1.59 19.70 -7.34
C LEU A 98 -2.52 19.57 -8.54
N ALA A 99 -2.34 18.52 -9.34
CA ALA A 99 -3.23 18.23 -10.47
C ALA A 99 -4.65 17.90 -10.00
N ALA A 100 -4.80 17.07 -8.96
CA ALA A 100 -6.08 16.76 -8.34
C ALA A 100 -6.79 18.01 -7.84
N LYS A 101 -6.07 18.90 -7.14
CA LYS A 101 -6.61 20.20 -6.69
C LYS A 101 -7.12 21.03 -7.84
N ALA A 102 -6.36 21.13 -8.94
CA ALA A 102 -6.70 21.95 -10.10
C ALA A 102 -8.03 21.56 -10.77
N VAL A 103 -8.42 20.28 -10.72
CA VAL A 103 -9.66 19.77 -11.30
C VAL A 103 -10.73 19.41 -10.26
N GLY A 104 -10.45 19.56 -8.95
CA GLY A 104 -11.36 19.21 -7.87
C GLY A 104 -11.45 17.69 -7.58
N ALA A 105 -10.51 16.89 -8.11
CA ALA A 105 -10.43 15.46 -7.89
C ALA A 105 -9.99 15.12 -6.46
N VAL A 106 -10.19 13.84 -6.06
CA VAL A 106 -9.72 13.27 -4.80
C VAL A 106 -8.46 12.46 -5.05
N LEU A 107 -7.42 12.66 -4.25
CA LEU A 107 -6.21 11.83 -4.26
C LEU A 107 -6.28 10.76 -3.16
N ILE A 108 -6.27 9.50 -3.54
CA ILE A 108 -6.05 8.35 -2.65
C ILE A 108 -4.58 7.97 -2.75
N HIS A 109 -3.82 8.09 -1.66
CA HIS A 109 -2.38 7.82 -1.65
C HIS A 109 -2.03 6.67 -0.71
N ILE A 110 -1.23 5.73 -1.22
CA ILE A 110 -0.75 4.61 -0.41
C ILE A 110 0.58 4.98 0.22
N SER A 111 0.60 4.98 1.55
CA SER A 111 1.78 5.23 2.39
C SER A 111 2.20 3.97 3.15
N THR A 112 3.02 4.12 4.18
CA THR A 112 3.70 3.03 4.87
C THR A 112 3.79 3.25 6.38
N ASP A 113 3.87 2.15 7.14
CA ASP A 113 4.25 2.12 8.55
C ASP A 113 5.66 2.70 8.82
N TYR A 114 6.54 2.70 7.81
CA TYR A 114 7.90 3.24 7.93
C TYR A 114 7.96 4.76 8.13
N VAL A 115 6.86 5.49 8.02
CA VAL A 115 6.81 6.93 8.38
C VAL A 115 7.03 7.16 9.86
N PHE A 116 6.74 6.15 10.71
CA PHE A 116 7.02 6.19 12.13
C PHE A 116 8.49 5.83 12.41
N GLY A 117 9.22 6.73 13.04
CA GLY A 117 10.65 6.55 13.37
C GLY A 117 10.92 6.11 14.80
N GLY A 118 9.89 6.08 15.65
CA GLY A 118 9.99 5.75 17.06
C GLY A 118 10.02 4.25 17.37
N THR A 119 10.22 3.94 18.66
CA THR A 119 10.02 2.59 19.19
C THR A 119 8.65 2.53 19.84
N TYR A 120 7.80 1.65 19.34
CA TYR A 120 6.42 1.47 19.79
C TYR A 120 6.25 0.07 20.37
N ASN A 121 5.31 -0.07 21.31
CA ASN A 121 4.87 -1.34 21.92
C ASN A 121 3.33 -1.46 21.93
N THR A 122 2.67 -0.53 21.27
CA THR A 122 1.22 -0.47 21.08
C THR A 122 0.93 -0.26 19.58
N PRO A 123 -0.24 -0.62 19.07
CA PRO A 123 -0.60 -0.38 17.69
C PRO A 123 -0.39 1.06 17.26
N LEU A 124 0.21 1.26 16.08
CA LEU A 124 0.52 2.57 15.54
C LEU A 124 -0.79 3.27 15.13
N PRO A 125 -1.11 4.42 15.72
CA PRO A 125 -2.37 5.13 15.44
C PRO A 125 -2.33 5.80 14.06
N PRO A 126 -3.47 6.05 13.42
CA PRO A 126 -3.59 6.80 12.17
C PRO A 126 -3.54 8.33 12.43
N ILE A 127 -2.46 8.80 13.07
CA ILE A 127 -2.26 10.19 13.44
C ILE A 127 -1.58 10.98 12.32
N GLU A 128 -1.90 12.26 12.21
CA GLU A 128 -1.21 13.18 11.31
C GLU A 128 0.18 13.54 11.85
N GLN A 129 1.06 14.04 10.98
CA GLN A 129 2.43 14.42 11.37
C GLN A 129 2.47 15.61 12.31
N THR A 130 1.41 16.40 12.35
CA THR A 130 1.24 17.53 13.27
C THR A 130 0.91 17.12 14.71
N ASP A 131 0.53 15.86 14.94
CA ASP A 131 0.26 15.35 16.28
C ASP A 131 1.56 15.24 17.08
N PRO A 132 1.62 15.77 18.31
CA PRO A 132 2.81 15.66 19.17
C PRO A 132 3.26 14.24 19.49
N ALA A 133 2.36 13.24 19.37
CA ALA A 133 2.68 11.83 19.55
C ALA A 133 3.36 11.19 18.32
N PHE A 134 3.38 11.89 17.19
CA PHE A 134 4.04 11.40 15.98
C PHE A 134 5.56 11.54 16.11
N VAL A 135 6.26 10.40 16.01
CA VAL A 135 7.73 10.38 15.93
C VAL A 135 8.12 10.12 14.47
N PRO A 136 8.73 11.10 13.79
CA PRO A 136 9.01 11.02 12.36
C PRO A 136 10.13 10.03 12.02
N ALA A 137 10.10 9.51 10.80
CA ALA A 137 11.20 8.73 10.24
C ALA A 137 12.49 9.56 10.14
N ASP A 138 13.59 8.97 10.58
CA ASP A 138 14.92 9.59 10.53
C ASP A 138 15.53 9.39 9.12
N LYS A 139 15.76 10.48 8.39
CA LYS A 139 16.30 10.45 7.01
C LYS A 139 17.67 9.76 6.88
N ASP A 140 18.45 9.73 7.95
CA ASP A 140 19.79 9.14 7.90
C ASP A 140 19.78 7.64 8.25
N LYS A 141 18.71 7.15 8.88
CA LYS A 141 18.53 5.76 9.27
C LYS A 141 17.54 4.99 8.39
N ASN A 142 16.54 5.70 7.86
CA ASN A 142 15.45 5.12 7.06
C ASN A 142 14.95 6.14 6.03
N PHE A 143 15.67 6.29 4.93
CA PHE A 143 15.33 7.26 3.90
C PHE A 143 14.02 6.91 3.18
N TYR A 144 13.68 5.63 3.04
CA TYR A 144 12.39 5.20 2.49
C TYR A 144 11.23 5.79 3.30
N GLY A 145 11.19 5.52 4.60
CA GLY A 145 10.15 6.06 5.49
C GLY A 145 10.12 7.58 5.48
N TYR A 146 11.28 8.23 5.52
CA TYR A 146 11.39 9.68 5.43
C TYR A 146 10.81 10.24 4.11
N SER A 147 11.16 9.66 2.97
CA SER A 147 10.64 10.13 1.67
C SER A 147 9.14 9.96 1.54
N LYS A 148 8.58 8.86 2.05
CA LYS A 148 7.13 8.64 2.10
C LYS A 148 6.42 9.63 3.04
N MET A 149 7.01 9.89 4.21
CA MET A 149 6.52 10.87 5.17
C MET A 149 6.45 12.28 4.57
N VAL A 150 7.52 12.70 3.88
CA VAL A 150 7.53 14.00 3.17
C VAL A 150 6.43 14.04 2.10
N GLY A 151 6.18 12.93 1.39
CA GLY A 151 5.07 12.83 0.44
C GLY A 151 3.71 13.06 1.07
N GLU A 152 3.44 12.45 2.23
CA GLU A 152 2.21 12.70 3.00
C GLU A 152 2.06 14.18 3.37
N ASP A 153 3.14 14.80 3.87
CA ASP A 153 3.15 16.21 4.28
C ASP A 153 2.88 17.15 3.10
N LEU A 154 3.53 16.92 1.96
CA LEU A 154 3.32 17.69 0.74
C LEU A 154 1.89 17.55 0.19
N ILE A 155 1.29 16.36 0.24
CA ILE A 155 -0.13 16.15 -0.12
C ILE A 155 -1.01 16.99 0.78
N GLN A 156 -0.82 16.95 2.10
CA GLN A 156 -1.61 17.70 3.07
C GLN A 156 -1.49 19.21 2.84
N GLN A 157 -0.28 19.71 2.63
CA GLN A 157 0.00 21.12 2.38
C GLN A 157 -0.51 21.62 1.01
N SER A 158 -0.67 20.75 0.03
CA SER A 158 -1.18 21.10 -1.30
C SER A 158 -2.58 21.70 -1.26
N GLY A 159 -3.39 21.31 -0.26
CA GLY A 159 -4.79 21.68 -0.11
C GLY A 159 -5.72 20.97 -1.10
N CYS A 160 -5.31 19.84 -1.69
CA CYS A 160 -6.21 18.93 -2.41
C CYS A 160 -7.10 18.15 -1.43
N LYS A 161 -8.16 17.53 -1.94
CA LYS A 161 -8.90 16.49 -1.19
C LYS A 161 -8.09 15.21 -1.24
N TYR A 162 -7.88 14.57 -0.07
CA TYR A 162 -7.06 13.37 -0.01
C TYR A 162 -7.59 12.33 0.97
N LEU A 163 -7.24 11.07 0.68
CA LEU A 163 -7.26 9.93 1.60
C LEU A 163 -5.87 9.31 1.56
N ILE A 164 -5.18 9.27 2.69
CA ILE A 164 -3.86 8.63 2.80
C ILE A 164 -4.04 7.34 3.59
N PHE A 165 -3.67 6.20 3.00
CA PHE A 165 -3.69 4.90 3.67
C PHE A 165 -2.27 4.42 3.91
N ARG A 166 -1.84 4.34 5.18
CA ARG A 166 -0.61 3.69 5.59
C ARG A 166 -0.84 2.20 5.65
N THR A 167 0.02 1.44 4.99
CA THR A 167 -0.02 -0.02 5.01
C THR A 167 1.32 -0.60 5.42
N SER A 168 1.37 -1.89 5.72
CA SER A 168 2.59 -2.58 6.11
C SER A 168 2.66 -3.97 5.50
N TRP A 169 3.87 -4.48 5.26
CA TRP A 169 4.14 -5.86 4.86
C TRP A 169 3.26 -6.35 3.70
N LEU A 170 3.12 -5.52 2.65
CA LEU A 170 2.28 -5.80 1.49
C LEU A 170 2.79 -7.02 0.72
N TYR A 171 1.89 -7.96 0.44
CA TYR A 171 2.18 -9.16 -0.35
C TYR A 171 1.02 -9.52 -1.27
N SER A 172 1.32 -10.26 -2.34
CA SER A 172 0.37 -10.79 -3.32
C SER A 172 0.93 -12.05 -3.98
N SER A 173 0.15 -12.69 -4.83
CA SER A 173 0.62 -13.74 -5.75
C SER A 173 1.48 -13.19 -6.89
N HIS A 174 1.45 -11.85 -7.11
CA HIS A 174 2.18 -11.14 -8.15
C HIS A 174 3.55 -10.65 -7.64
N HIS A 175 4.50 -10.48 -8.55
CA HIS A 175 5.83 -9.91 -8.30
C HIS A 175 6.63 -10.57 -7.17
N LYS A 176 7.77 -10.00 -6.87
CA LYS A 176 8.64 -10.47 -5.78
C LYS A 176 8.23 -9.83 -4.46
N ASN A 177 7.85 -10.65 -3.50
CA ASN A 177 7.56 -10.24 -2.13
C ASN A 177 8.01 -11.34 -1.15
N PHE A 178 7.83 -11.08 0.15
CA PHE A 178 8.26 -12.01 1.19
C PHE A 178 7.49 -13.33 1.14
N VAL A 179 6.16 -13.30 1.03
CA VAL A 179 5.31 -14.50 0.99
C VAL A 179 5.69 -15.38 -0.20
N LYS A 180 5.80 -14.81 -1.40
CA LYS A 180 6.21 -15.54 -2.61
C LYS A 180 7.62 -16.10 -2.50
N THR A 181 8.52 -15.37 -1.82
CA THR A 181 9.89 -15.86 -1.55
C THR A 181 9.85 -17.09 -0.63
N MET A 182 9.08 -17.05 0.46
CA MET A 182 8.93 -18.18 1.38
C MET A 182 8.23 -19.37 0.71
N TYR A 183 7.21 -19.12 -0.11
CA TYR A 183 6.54 -20.14 -0.90
C TYR A 183 7.51 -20.86 -1.84
N ASN A 184 8.35 -20.14 -2.55
CA ASN A 184 9.37 -20.71 -3.44
C ASN A 184 10.45 -21.50 -2.67
N LEU A 185 10.81 -21.08 -1.46
CA LEU A 185 11.72 -21.81 -0.58
C LEU A 185 11.09 -23.11 -0.07
N LYS A 186 9.82 -23.07 0.33
CA LYS A 186 9.02 -24.26 0.71
C LYS A 186 9.03 -25.31 -0.40
N LYS A 187 8.77 -24.91 -1.65
CA LYS A 187 8.79 -25.81 -2.81
C LYS A 187 10.15 -26.49 -3.04
N LYS A 188 11.22 -25.80 -2.71
CA LYS A 188 12.60 -26.33 -2.81
C LYS A 188 12.98 -27.20 -1.60
N GLY A 189 12.11 -27.40 -0.64
CA GLY A 189 12.42 -28.09 0.62
C GLY A 189 13.45 -27.35 1.47
N ALA A 190 13.61 -26.04 1.30
CA ALA A 190 14.59 -25.25 2.02
C ALA A 190 14.17 -25.01 3.47
N SER A 191 15.18 -24.91 4.35
CA SER A 191 15.02 -24.67 5.78
C SER A 191 15.47 -23.24 6.12
N PRO A 192 14.61 -22.21 5.94
CA PRO A 192 14.98 -20.83 6.14
C PRO A 192 15.15 -20.49 7.61
N LYS A 193 16.04 -19.51 7.88
CA LYS A 193 16.18 -18.85 9.16
C LYS A 193 15.42 -17.52 9.10
N VAL A 194 14.43 -17.33 9.99
CA VAL A 194 13.48 -16.20 9.88
C VAL A 194 13.34 -15.48 11.22
N VAL A 195 13.34 -14.16 11.15
CA VAL A 195 13.25 -13.25 12.30
C VAL A 195 11.88 -13.35 13.00
N TYR A 196 11.87 -13.51 14.32
CA TYR A 196 10.64 -13.60 15.12
C TYR A 196 10.41 -12.40 16.04
N ASP A 197 11.43 -11.53 16.26
CA ASP A 197 11.40 -10.37 17.16
C ASP A 197 11.06 -9.05 16.42
N GLN A 198 10.58 -9.15 15.19
CA GLN A 198 9.93 -8.08 14.45
C GLN A 198 8.48 -8.47 14.23
N VAL A 199 7.56 -7.67 14.76
CA VAL A 199 6.12 -7.91 14.67
C VAL A 199 5.42 -6.76 13.97
N GLY A 200 4.42 -7.09 13.15
CA GLY A 200 3.68 -6.12 12.36
C GLY A 200 2.33 -6.67 11.90
N SER A 201 1.70 -5.95 11.00
CA SER A 201 0.43 -6.32 10.38
C SER A 201 0.66 -6.67 8.90
N PRO A 202 0.69 -7.97 8.54
CA PRO A 202 0.77 -8.36 7.13
C PRO A 202 -0.46 -7.87 6.36
N THR A 203 -0.27 -7.39 5.13
CA THR A 203 -1.36 -6.87 4.28
C THR A 203 -1.39 -7.60 2.95
N SER A 204 -2.51 -8.25 2.63
CA SER A 204 -2.78 -8.74 1.28
C SER A 204 -3.09 -7.55 0.36
N ALA A 205 -2.40 -7.48 -0.78
CA ALA A 205 -2.68 -6.47 -1.79
C ALA A 205 -4.09 -6.65 -2.38
N GLU A 206 -4.59 -7.89 -2.45
CA GLU A 206 -5.97 -8.19 -2.83
C GLU A 206 -6.97 -7.51 -1.89
N ASN A 207 -6.83 -7.68 -0.56
CA ASN A 207 -7.76 -7.09 0.40
C ASN A 207 -7.68 -5.56 0.42
N LEU A 208 -6.49 -4.97 0.24
CA LEU A 208 -6.37 -3.53 0.09
C LEU A 208 -7.01 -3.04 -1.21
N ALA A 209 -6.84 -3.77 -2.32
CA ALA A 209 -7.50 -3.46 -3.59
C ALA A 209 -9.02 -3.55 -3.49
N ASP A 210 -9.55 -4.61 -2.86
CA ASP A 210 -10.98 -4.76 -2.58
C ASP A 210 -11.54 -3.55 -1.83
N PHE A 211 -10.86 -3.14 -0.77
CA PHE A 211 -11.25 -1.97 0.00
C PHE A 211 -11.23 -0.68 -0.84
N LEU A 212 -10.14 -0.44 -1.59
CA LEU A 212 -10.01 0.78 -2.40
C LEU A 212 -11.08 0.86 -3.51
N VAL A 213 -11.33 -0.24 -4.20
CA VAL A 213 -12.40 -0.32 -5.21
C VAL A 213 -13.75 -0.14 -4.54
N TRP A 214 -13.98 -0.80 -3.40
CA TRP A 214 -15.24 -0.70 -2.67
C TRP A 214 -15.58 0.73 -2.24
N ILE A 215 -14.62 1.51 -1.68
CA ILE A 215 -14.88 2.91 -1.29
C ILE A 215 -15.17 3.82 -2.49
N ILE A 216 -14.65 3.50 -3.67
CA ILE A 216 -14.90 4.23 -4.91
C ILE A 216 -16.28 3.86 -5.46
N GLU A 217 -16.58 2.57 -5.60
CA GLU A 217 -17.84 2.08 -6.16
C GLU A 217 -19.05 2.35 -5.24
N SER A 218 -18.83 2.31 -3.92
CA SER A 218 -19.86 2.57 -2.93
C SER A 218 -19.99 4.06 -2.55
N ASN A 219 -19.30 4.96 -3.27
CA ASN A 219 -19.36 6.39 -2.98
C ASN A 219 -20.65 7.02 -3.53
N THR A 220 -21.66 7.10 -2.69
CA THR A 220 -22.97 7.71 -3.00
C THR A 220 -23.12 9.09 -2.33
N SER A 221 -24.26 9.74 -2.56
CA SER A 221 -24.64 10.96 -1.83
C SER A 221 -24.79 10.73 -0.31
N GLU A 222 -25.06 9.49 0.12
CA GLU A 222 -25.25 9.11 1.52
C GLU A 222 -23.94 8.73 2.19
N THR A 223 -23.16 7.84 1.59
CA THR A 223 -21.90 7.31 2.17
C THR A 223 -20.77 8.33 2.13
N ARG A 224 -20.63 9.05 1.02
CA ARG A 224 -19.62 10.09 0.81
C ARG A 224 -18.20 9.66 1.20
N TYR A 225 -17.83 8.42 0.95
CA TYR A 225 -16.53 7.88 1.36
C TYR A 225 -15.35 8.71 0.84
N LEU A 226 -15.41 9.18 -0.41
CA LEU A 226 -14.37 10.02 -0.99
C LEU A 226 -14.27 11.43 -0.37
N SER A 227 -15.21 11.83 0.46
CA SER A 227 -15.14 13.09 1.23
C SER A 227 -14.59 12.94 2.64
N LYS A 228 -14.27 11.72 3.07
CA LYS A 228 -13.71 11.41 4.40
C LYS A 228 -12.20 11.72 4.44
N GLN A 229 -11.83 12.96 4.16
CA GLN A 229 -10.44 13.40 4.13
C GLN A 229 -9.70 13.06 5.43
N GLY A 230 -8.48 12.50 5.30
CA GLY A 230 -7.65 12.17 6.45
C GLY A 230 -6.56 11.16 6.17
N VAL A 231 -5.82 10.84 7.24
CA VAL A 231 -4.81 9.79 7.28
C VAL A 231 -5.39 8.58 8.02
N TYR A 232 -5.28 7.44 7.41
CA TYR A 232 -5.81 6.16 7.87
C TYR A 232 -4.75 5.08 7.83
N ASN A 233 -4.96 4.00 8.58
CA ASN A 233 -4.19 2.78 8.43
C ASN A 233 -5.03 1.71 7.77
N PHE A 234 -4.44 0.94 6.85
CA PHE A 234 -5.04 -0.27 6.32
C PHE A 234 -4.02 -1.42 6.35
N ALA A 235 -4.33 -2.46 7.10
CA ALA A 235 -3.61 -3.73 7.11
C ALA A 235 -4.59 -4.83 7.48
N ASN A 236 -4.33 -6.08 7.13
CA ASN A 236 -5.18 -7.15 7.62
C ASN A 236 -5.12 -7.22 9.15
N ASN A 237 -6.27 -7.51 9.78
CA ASN A 237 -6.40 -7.60 11.22
C ASN A 237 -5.50 -8.68 11.81
N GLY A 238 -4.98 -8.43 13.01
CA GLY A 238 -4.11 -9.33 13.76
C GLY A 238 -2.64 -8.94 13.72
N VAL A 239 -1.84 -9.71 14.42
CA VAL A 239 -0.40 -9.48 14.62
C VAL A 239 0.36 -10.71 14.17
N ALA A 240 1.47 -10.52 13.48
CA ALA A 240 2.39 -11.58 13.10
C ALA A 240 3.85 -11.12 13.18
N SER A 241 4.76 -12.01 13.51
CA SER A 241 6.17 -11.86 13.16
C SER A 241 6.43 -12.34 11.72
N TRP A 242 7.60 -12.03 11.17
CA TRP A 242 8.03 -12.65 9.90
C TRP A 242 8.09 -14.17 10.01
N TYR A 243 8.44 -14.68 11.20
CA TYR A 243 8.41 -16.11 11.49
C TYR A 243 6.99 -16.68 11.43
N ASP A 244 6.00 -16.04 12.07
CA ASP A 244 4.60 -16.48 12.03
C ASP A 244 4.04 -16.46 10.61
N LEU A 245 4.36 -15.44 9.83
CA LEU A 245 3.95 -15.34 8.43
C LEU A 245 4.57 -16.48 7.61
N THR A 246 5.85 -16.80 7.85
CA THR A 246 6.52 -17.94 7.21
C THR A 246 5.92 -19.28 7.64
N MET A 247 5.59 -19.44 8.93
CA MET A 247 4.90 -20.63 9.43
C MET A 247 3.54 -20.82 8.72
N GLY A 248 2.83 -19.73 8.47
CA GLY A 248 1.59 -19.75 7.69
C GLY A 248 1.81 -20.25 6.25
N VAL A 249 2.87 -19.79 5.57
CA VAL A 249 3.23 -20.24 4.22
C VAL A 249 3.65 -21.72 4.19
N TYR A 250 4.43 -22.16 5.16
CA TYR A 250 4.95 -23.53 5.20
C TYR A 250 3.86 -24.55 5.60
N GLY A 251 2.87 -24.15 6.41
CA GLY A 251 1.81 -25.04 6.86
C GLY A 251 2.36 -26.30 7.55
N ASP A 252 2.00 -27.49 7.09
CA ASP A 252 2.44 -28.77 7.66
C ASP A 252 3.96 -28.99 7.58
N ASN A 253 4.66 -28.29 6.69
CA ASN A 253 6.12 -28.35 6.56
C ASN A 253 6.84 -27.33 7.47
N SER A 254 6.14 -26.68 8.39
CA SER A 254 6.67 -25.62 9.25
C SER A 254 7.81 -26.07 10.18
N ALA A 255 7.91 -27.37 10.49
CA ALA A 255 8.95 -27.91 11.36
C ALA A 255 10.40 -27.65 10.87
N ILE A 256 10.59 -27.32 9.61
CA ILE A 256 11.91 -27.00 9.03
C ILE A 256 12.23 -25.49 9.06
N VAL A 257 11.31 -24.62 9.49
CA VAL A 257 11.54 -23.18 9.61
C VAL A 257 12.25 -22.89 10.94
N ASN A 258 13.37 -22.17 10.86
CA ASN A 258 14.19 -21.88 12.04
C ASN A 258 13.98 -20.43 12.49
N PRO A 259 13.54 -20.18 13.74
CA PRO A 259 13.45 -18.82 14.26
C PRO A 259 14.83 -18.23 14.53
N CYS A 260 14.98 -16.92 14.34
CA CYS A 260 16.17 -16.18 14.75
C CYS A 260 15.81 -14.78 15.25
N ARG A 261 16.73 -14.11 15.89
CA ARG A 261 16.61 -12.70 16.27
C ARG A 261 17.13 -11.78 15.16
N SER A 262 16.69 -10.53 15.17
CA SER A 262 17.16 -9.49 14.25
C SER A 262 18.68 -9.32 14.26
N GLU A 263 19.32 -9.50 15.42
CA GLU A 263 20.78 -9.42 15.58
C GLU A 263 21.52 -10.51 14.78
N GLU A 264 20.87 -11.63 14.53
CA GLU A 264 21.44 -12.74 13.75
C GLU A 264 21.18 -12.58 12.24
N TYR A 265 20.35 -11.59 11.86
CA TYR A 265 20.00 -11.32 10.46
C TYR A 265 20.17 -9.83 10.16
N PRO A 266 21.43 -9.34 10.03
CA PRO A 266 21.69 -7.92 9.84
C PRO A 266 21.10 -7.41 8.52
N SER A 267 20.52 -6.21 8.57
CA SER A 267 19.94 -5.49 7.43
C SER A 267 20.55 -4.10 7.32
N PRO A 268 20.80 -3.58 6.10
CA PRO A 268 21.35 -2.23 5.89
C PRO A 268 20.50 -1.14 6.57
N VAL A 269 19.17 -1.27 6.52
CA VAL A 269 18.22 -0.39 7.22
C VAL A 269 17.63 -1.15 8.40
N LYS A 270 17.72 -0.55 9.58
CA LYS A 270 17.11 -1.13 10.78
C LYS A 270 15.59 -1.22 10.62
N ARG A 271 15.05 -2.43 10.72
CA ARG A 271 13.61 -2.67 10.67
C ARG A 271 12.97 -2.35 12.02
N PRO A 272 11.72 -1.83 12.06
CA PRO A 272 10.98 -1.67 13.30
C PRO A 272 10.79 -3.03 14.01
N ASN A 273 10.97 -3.03 15.33
CA ASN A 273 10.66 -4.23 16.13
C ASN A 273 9.15 -4.40 16.30
N TYR A 274 8.41 -3.30 16.26
CA TYR A 274 6.96 -3.26 16.37
C TYR A 274 6.38 -2.32 15.31
N SER A 275 5.53 -2.86 14.44
CA SER A 275 4.94 -2.17 13.29
C SER A 275 3.46 -2.58 13.09
N VAL A 276 2.77 -2.89 14.19
CA VAL A 276 1.35 -3.22 14.15
C VAL A 276 0.54 -1.95 13.93
N LEU A 277 -0.29 -1.91 12.91
CA LEU A 277 -1.16 -0.78 12.59
C LEU A 277 -2.51 -0.91 13.29
N ASP A 278 -2.97 0.18 13.92
CA ASP A 278 -4.36 0.30 14.39
C ASP A 278 -5.25 0.69 13.20
N VAL A 279 -6.12 -0.21 12.80
CA VAL A 279 -7.05 -0.05 11.66
C VAL A 279 -8.47 0.31 12.07
N SER A 280 -8.74 0.45 13.37
CA SER A 280 -10.07 0.67 13.93
C SER A 280 -10.76 1.93 13.40
N LEU A 281 -9.99 3.00 13.13
CA LEU A 281 -10.52 4.22 12.53
C LEU A 281 -10.99 3.97 11.09
N THR A 282 -10.26 3.18 10.32
CA THR A 282 -10.62 2.81 8.95
C THR A 282 -11.92 2.00 8.94
N GLU A 283 -12.01 0.95 9.74
CA GLU A 283 -13.22 0.11 9.86
C GLU A 283 -14.43 0.96 10.24
N LYS A 284 -14.29 1.80 11.25
CA LYS A 284 -15.38 2.68 11.73
C LYS A 284 -15.77 3.74 10.70
N THR A 285 -14.80 4.37 10.01
CA THR A 285 -15.07 5.50 9.10
C THR A 285 -15.74 5.04 7.83
N PHE A 286 -15.33 3.88 7.33
CA PHE A 286 -15.79 3.35 6.05
C PHE A 286 -16.83 2.23 6.19
N ASP A 287 -17.17 1.83 7.42
CA ASP A 287 -18.10 0.70 7.68
C ASP A 287 -17.66 -0.57 6.94
N TYR A 288 -16.39 -0.93 7.12
CA TYR A 288 -15.72 -2.00 6.38
C TYR A 288 -14.99 -2.94 7.31
N ASP A 289 -15.34 -4.22 7.32
CA ASP A 289 -14.69 -5.26 8.13
C ASP A 289 -13.40 -5.75 7.45
N ILE A 290 -12.26 -5.47 8.07
CA ILE A 290 -10.96 -5.89 7.56
C ILE A 290 -10.68 -7.34 8.00
N HIS A 291 -10.38 -8.20 7.06
CA HIS A 291 -10.16 -9.62 7.30
C HIS A 291 -8.88 -9.89 8.11
N TYR A 292 -8.89 -10.97 8.89
CA TYR A 292 -7.72 -11.46 9.60
C TYR A 292 -6.63 -11.95 8.63
N TRP A 293 -5.38 -11.61 8.91
CA TRP A 293 -4.26 -11.83 8.01
C TRP A 293 -4.07 -13.29 7.55
N ARG A 294 -4.40 -14.28 8.40
CA ARG A 294 -4.27 -15.71 8.03
C ARG A 294 -5.24 -16.13 6.93
N PHE A 295 -6.46 -15.58 6.93
CA PHE A 295 -7.42 -15.88 5.86
C PHE A 295 -6.93 -15.27 4.55
N ALA A 296 -6.46 -14.02 4.59
CA ALA A 296 -5.87 -13.35 3.44
C ALA A 296 -4.64 -14.09 2.90
N LEU A 297 -3.76 -14.59 3.79
CA LEU A 297 -2.60 -15.39 3.40
C LEU A 297 -3.00 -16.69 2.69
N ASN A 298 -4.01 -17.40 3.20
CA ASN A 298 -4.47 -18.65 2.60
C ASN A 298 -4.97 -18.43 1.17
N ASN A 299 -5.67 -17.33 0.88
CA ASN A 299 -6.12 -16.99 -0.47
C ASN A 299 -4.92 -16.81 -1.41
N VAL A 300 -3.91 -16.04 -0.99
CA VAL A 300 -2.70 -15.82 -1.81
C VAL A 300 -1.92 -17.11 -2.04
N ILE A 301 -1.85 -18.00 -1.04
CA ILE A 301 -1.20 -19.31 -1.20
C ILE A 301 -1.98 -20.15 -2.23
N TYR A 302 -3.30 -20.19 -2.13
CA TYR A 302 -4.17 -20.89 -3.08
C TYR A 302 -3.97 -20.38 -4.51
N GLU A 303 -3.89 -19.06 -4.70
CA GLU A 303 -3.60 -18.46 -6.01
C GLU A 303 -2.23 -18.89 -6.54
N LEU A 304 -1.18 -18.89 -5.71
CA LEU A 304 0.15 -19.34 -6.09
C LEU A 304 0.17 -20.82 -6.51
N GLU A 305 -0.62 -21.66 -5.85
CA GLU A 305 -0.74 -23.09 -6.18
C GLU A 305 -1.51 -23.32 -7.49
N THR A 306 -2.52 -22.50 -7.78
CA THR A 306 -3.34 -22.61 -8.99
C THR A 306 -2.66 -22.04 -10.25
N GLN A 307 -1.82 -21.02 -10.12
CA GLN A 307 -1.05 -20.44 -11.24
C GLN A 307 0.02 -21.41 -11.79
N GLU A 308 0.32 -22.49 -11.09
CA GLU A 308 1.35 -23.47 -11.46
C GLU A 308 0.77 -24.74 -12.13
N GLN A 309 -0.54 -24.89 -12.15
CA GLN A 309 -1.25 -25.97 -12.86
C GLN A 309 -1.54 -25.60 -14.31
#